data_2fd5dced2e1dc224fecfcf6386aaabac
#
_entry.id   2fd5dced2e1dc224fecfcf6386aaabac
#
_cell.length_a   1.000
_cell.length_b   1.000
_cell.length_c   1.000
_cell.angle_alpha   90.00
_cell.angle_beta   90.00
_cell.angle_gamma   90.00
#
_symmetry.space_group_name_H-M   'P 1'
#
loop_
_entity.id
_entity.type
_entity.pdbx_description
1 polymer ?
#
loop_
_entity_poly.entity_id
_entity_poly.type
_entity_poly.pdbx_seq_one_letter_code
_entity_poly.pdbx_strand_id
1 'polypeptide(L)'
;MKTFQNPILPGFYPDPSICRVDEDYYLVTSTFEYFPGLPIFHSRDLVHWQQIGHAMDRPSQLNLDDIRSELGPDGRRPTRGLYAPTIRYHEGTFYVINTLVAGPKSHKNFIVTATNPAGPWSEPFWLADAPGIDPSLLFDEDGRVWYTGNRIPPAGEQFA
;
A
#
# COMPACT_ATOMS: atom_id res chain seq x y z
N MET A 1 1.69 -35.19 -2.25
CA MET A 1 1.48 -33.92 -1.55
C MET A 1 2.30 -32.85 -2.26
N LYS A 2 1.68 -31.75 -2.69
CA LYS A 2 2.45 -30.63 -3.28
C LYS A 2 3.15 -29.89 -2.15
N THR A 3 4.45 -29.65 -2.26
CA THR A 3 5.27 -28.93 -1.29
C THR A 3 5.82 -27.66 -1.93
N PHE A 4 6.09 -26.62 -1.14
CA PHE A 4 6.80 -25.42 -1.54
C PHE A 4 7.87 -25.11 -0.52
N GLN A 5 8.81 -24.24 -0.91
CA GLN A 5 9.90 -23.80 -0.04
C GLN A 5 9.73 -22.31 0.29
N ASN A 6 9.87 -21.94 1.57
CA ASN A 6 9.93 -20.55 2.00
C ASN A 6 11.37 -19.99 1.90
N PRO A 7 11.50 -18.68 1.62
CA PRO A 7 10.45 -17.74 1.29
C PRO A 7 9.95 -17.93 -0.15
N ILE A 8 8.63 -17.87 -0.36
CA ILE A 8 8.02 -17.96 -1.73
C ILE A 8 8.28 -16.70 -2.56
N LEU A 9 8.57 -15.58 -1.92
CA LEU A 9 8.94 -14.30 -2.54
C LEU A 9 10.15 -13.75 -1.78
N PRO A 10 11.39 -14.12 -2.19
CA PRO A 10 12.59 -13.65 -1.51
C PRO A 10 12.89 -12.19 -1.86
N GLY A 11 13.26 -11.39 -0.85
CA GLY A 11 13.60 -9.97 -1.02
C GLY A 11 13.01 -9.09 0.07
N PHE A 12 13.00 -7.78 -0.19
CA PHE A 12 12.42 -6.78 0.70
C PHE A 12 10.98 -6.46 0.22
N TYR A 13 10.03 -7.24 0.70
CA TYR A 13 8.61 -7.13 0.36
C TYR A 13 7.74 -7.17 1.62
N PRO A 14 7.84 -6.12 2.47
CA PRO A 14 7.10 -6.06 3.73
C PRO A 14 5.63 -5.71 3.50
N ASP A 15 4.81 -5.98 4.52
CA ASP A 15 3.41 -5.58 4.62
C ASP A 15 2.55 -6.04 3.42
N PRO A 16 2.56 -7.33 3.05
CA PRO A 16 1.86 -7.79 1.86
C PRO A 16 0.34 -7.71 2.02
N SER A 17 -0.33 -7.19 0.99
CA SER A 17 -1.78 -7.25 0.84
C SER A 17 -2.13 -7.94 -0.46
N ILE A 18 -3.19 -8.75 -0.45
CA ILE A 18 -3.58 -9.57 -1.58
C ILE A 18 -5.06 -9.37 -1.91
N CYS A 19 -5.41 -9.42 -3.20
CA CYS A 19 -6.77 -9.62 -3.68
C CYS A 19 -6.83 -10.74 -4.71
N ARG A 20 -8.02 -11.29 -4.91
CA ARG A 20 -8.30 -12.33 -5.90
C ARG A 20 -9.29 -11.81 -6.93
N VAL A 21 -9.04 -12.11 -8.20
CA VAL A 21 -9.95 -11.88 -9.33
C VAL A 21 -10.01 -13.18 -10.10
N ASP A 22 -11.15 -13.86 -10.05
CA ASP A 22 -11.35 -15.18 -10.64
C ASP A 22 -10.28 -16.20 -10.17
N GLU A 23 -9.38 -16.65 -11.06
CA GLU A 23 -8.29 -17.58 -10.76
C GLU A 23 -6.95 -16.87 -10.49
N ASP A 24 -6.91 -15.56 -10.60
CA ASP A 24 -5.71 -14.76 -10.48
C ASP A 24 -5.60 -14.08 -9.11
N TYR A 25 -4.41 -14.06 -8.56
CA TYR A 25 -4.08 -13.39 -7.30
C TYR A 25 -3.12 -12.24 -7.57
N TYR A 26 -3.39 -11.10 -6.95
CA TYR A 26 -2.57 -9.90 -7.05
C TYR A 26 -2.13 -9.48 -5.66
N LEU A 27 -0.84 -9.18 -5.53
CA LEU A 27 -0.22 -8.82 -4.27
C LEU A 27 0.51 -7.49 -4.44
N VAL A 28 0.41 -6.63 -3.44
CA VAL A 28 1.15 -5.38 -3.31
C VAL A 28 1.91 -5.37 -1.98
N THR A 29 3.08 -4.73 -1.94
CA THR A 29 3.87 -4.56 -0.72
C THR A 29 4.29 -3.12 -0.51
N SER A 30 4.62 -2.75 0.73
CA SER A 30 5.24 -1.46 1.02
C SER A 30 6.65 -1.35 0.45
N THR A 31 7.10 -0.13 0.20
CA THR A 31 8.46 0.14 -0.28
C THR A 31 9.16 1.24 0.51
N PHE A 32 8.47 1.88 1.44
CA PHE A 32 9.02 3.00 2.19
C PHE A 32 9.65 4.05 1.26
N GLU A 33 10.95 4.27 1.36
CA GLU A 33 11.69 5.29 0.57
C GLU A 33 12.17 4.79 -0.80
N TYR A 34 11.92 3.50 -1.13
CA TYR A 34 12.33 2.95 -2.42
C TYR A 34 11.35 3.30 -3.54
N PHE A 35 11.90 3.66 -4.70
CA PHE A 35 11.15 3.99 -5.91
C PHE A 35 11.72 3.22 -7.12
N PRO A 36 10.87 2.70 -8.03
CA PRO A 36 9.41 2.75 -8.09
C PRO A 36 8.77 2.08 -6.87
N GLY A 37 7.62 2.65 -6.42
CA GLY A 37 6.94 2.25 -5.20
C GLY A 37 5.79 1.29 -5.44
N LEU A 38 5.43 0.53 -4.39
CA LEU A 38 4.28 -0.36 -4.35
C LEU A 38 4.29 -1.38 -5.51
N PRO A 39 5.27 -2.31 -5.55
CA PRO A 39 5.33 -3.34 -6.59
C PRO A 39 4.07 -4.20 -6.58
N ILE A 40 3.59 -4.54 -7.76
CA ILE A 40 2.44 -5.42 -7.98
C ILE A 40 2.96 -6.76 -8.50
N PHE A 41 2.53 -7.81 -7.84
CA PHE A 41 2.82 -9.18 -8.22
C PHE A 41 1.56 -9.93 -8.62
N HIS A 42 1.71 -10.90 -9.50
CA HIS A 42 0.66 -11.79 -9.96
C HIS A 42 1.03 -13.24 -9.68
N SER A 43 0.04 -14.06 -9.32
CA SER A 43 0.16 -15.50 -9.18
C SER A 43 -1.16 -16.20 -9.47
N ARG A 44 -1.11 -17.48 -9.85
CA ARG A 44 -2.28 -18.36 -9.97
C ARG A 44 -2.32 -19.48 -8.91
N ASP A 45 -1.29 -19.56 -8.08
CA ASP A 45 -1.16 -20.66 -7.12
C ASP A 45 -0.69 -20.21 -5.73
N LEU A 46 -0.51 -18.88 -5.52
CA LEU A 46 -0.01 -18.29 -4.29
C LEU A 46 1.44 -18.65 -3.92
N VAL A 47 2.13 -19.39 -4.79
CA VAL A 47 3.51 -19.85 -4.58
C VAL A 47 4.45 -19.22 -5.59
N HIS A 48 4.07 -19.23 -6.87
CA HIS A 48 4.87 -18.67 -7.95
C HIS A 48 4.37 -17.26 -8.28
N TRP A 49 5.15 -16.26 -7.85
CA TRP A 49 4.82 -14.84 -8.01
C TRP A 49 5.70 -14.20 -9.08
N GLN A 50 5.09 -13.45 -9.96
CA GLN A 50 5.76 -12.63 -10.96
C GLN A 50 5.44 -11.17 -10.72
N GLN A 51 6.45 -10.32 -10.59
CA GLN A 51 6.25 -8.88 -10.58
C GLN A 51 5.80 -8.39 -11.96
N ILE A 52 4.68 -7.67 -12.01
CA ILE A 52 4.05 -7.21 -13.26
C ILE A 52 4.07 -5.69 -13.42
N GLY A 53 4.38 -4.94 -12.38
CA GLY A 53 4.44 -3.48 -12.41
C GLY A 53 4.61 -2.87 -11.03
N HIS A 54 4.31 -1.57 -10.94
CA HIS A 54 4.29 -0.80 -9.71
C HIS A 54 3.07 0.13 -9.72
N ALA A 55 2.44 0.32 -8.56
CA ALA A 55 1.33 1.27 -8.45
C ALA A 55 1.80 2.73 -8.44
N MET A 56 3.07 2.96 -8.06
CA MET A 56 3.71 4.28 -8.01
C MET A 56 5.02 4.23 -8.80
N ASP A 57 4.97 4.61 -10.08
CA ASP A 57 6.11 4.51 -11.00
C ASP A 57 6.47 5.83 -11.70
N ARG A 58 5.72 6.90 -11.47
CA ARG A 58 5.93 8.21 -12.11
C ARG A 58 6.25 9.30 -11.08
N PRO A 59 7.19 10.20 -11.39
CA PRO A 59 7.50 11.35 -10.52
C PRO A 59 6.29 12.27 -10.25
N SER A 60 5.29 12.30 -11.15
CA SER A 60 4.05 13.07 -10.96
C SER A 60 3.19 12.54 -9.81
N GLN A 61 3.23 11.23 -9.56
CA GLN A 61 2.44 10.58 -8.52
C GLN A 61 3.00 10.84 -7.11
N LEU A 62 4.31 10.97 -6.98
CA LEU A 62 4.99 11.10 -5.70
C LEU A 62 6.17 12.06 -5.80
N ASN A 63 6.15 13.13 -5.02
CA ASN A 63 7.30 13.99 -4.84
C ASN A 63 8.28 13.32 -3.86
N LEU A 64 9.39 12.80 -4.39
CA LEU A 64 10.42 12.13 -3.59
C LEU A 64 11.14 13.06 -2.60
N ASP A 65 11.13 14.37 -2.85
CA ASP A 65 11.74 15.33 -1.91
C ASP A 65 10.94 15.42 -0.60
N ASP A 66 9.64 15.15 -0.63
CA ASP A 66 8.78 15.14 0.55
C ASP A 66 9.10 13.98 1.51
N ILE A 67 9.74 12.92 1.02
CA ILE A 67 10.08 11.73 1.82
C ILE A 67 11.57 11.67 2.21
N ARG A 68 12.41 12.60 1.73
CA ARG A 68 13.81 12.67 2.17
C ARG A 68 13.86 13.01 3.65
N SER A 69 14.43 12.11 4.42
CA SER A 69 14.57 12.32 5.86
C SER A 69 15.91 12.95 6.20
N GLU A 70 15.87 14.01 7.01
CA GLU A 70 17.05 14.45 7.75
C GLU A 70 17.33 13.47 8.89
N LEU A 71 18.58 13.43 9.33
CA LEU A 71 18.95 12.64 10.51
C LEU A 71 18.23 13.21 11.74
N GLY A 72 17.63 12.33 12.52
CA GLY A 72 17.08 12.68 13.82
C GLY A 72 18.18 13.06 14.83
N PRO A 73 17.81 13.60 16.00
CA PRO A 73 18.77 13.96 17.05
C PRO A 73 19.61 12.77 17.54
N ASP A 74 19.15 11.56 17.36
CA ASP A 74 19.83 10.31 17.68
C ASP A 74 20.76 9.81 16.56
N GLY A 75 20.94 10.58 15.49
CA GLY A 75 21.71 10.23 14.31
C GLY A 75 21.06 9.17 13.40
N ARG A 76 19.81 8.80 13.66
CA ARG A 76 19.04 7.84 12.84
C ARG A 76 18.13 8.56 11.86
N ARG A 77 17.92 7.94 10.71
CA ARG A 77 16.87 8.39 9.78
C ARG A 77 15.54 7.76 10.20
N PRO A 78 14.50 8.55 10.45
CA PRO A 78 13.16 7.99 10.67
C PRO A 78 12.70 7.31 9.39
N THR A 79 12.00 6.19 9.52
CA THR A 79 11.35 5.52 8.38
C THR A 79 10.28 6.44 7.80
N ARG A 80 10.28 6.62 6.49
CA ARG A 80 9.33 7.46 5.75
C ARG A 80 8.89 6.77 4.47
N GLY A 81 8.04 7.41 3.69
CA GLY A 81 7.63 6.98 2.37
C GLY A 81 6.34 6.17 2.38
N LEU A 82 6.26 5.18 1.50
CA LEU A 82 5.08 4.38 1.23
C LEU A 82 4.98 3.21 2.22
N TYR A 83 4.11 3.36 3.21
CA TYR A 83 3.87 2.38 4.27
C TYR A 83 2.99 1.22 3.78
N ALA A 84 2.39 0.46 4.70
CA ALA A 84 1.59 -0.71 4.38
C ALA A 84 0.42 -0.38 3.43
N PRO A 85 0.39 -0.96 2.21
CA PRO A 85 -0.69 -0.79 1.26
C PRO A 85 -1.79 -1.82 1.48
N THR A 86 -2.98 -1.52 0.95
CA THR A 86 -4.00 -2.53 0.74
C THR A 86 -4.48 -2.49 -0.70
N ILE A 87 -4.53 -3.68 -1.36
CA ILE A 87 -5.11 -3.84 -2.70
C ILE A 87 -6.50 -4.44 -2.61
N ARG A 88 -7.44 -3.92 -3.40
CA ARG A 88 -8.80 -4.45 -3.58
C ARG A 88 -9.18 -4.43 -5.05
N TYR A 89 -10.11 -5.28 -5.42
CA TYR A 89 -10.74 -5.27 -6.75
C TYR A 89 -12.25 -5.16 -6.58
N HIS A 90 -12.84 -4.24 -7.30
CA HIS A 90 -14.28 -4.03 -7.31
C HIS A 90 -14.73 -3.51 -8.67
N GLU A 91 -15.75 -4.14 -9.26
CA GLU A 91 -16.38 -3.73 -10.53
C GLU A 91 -15.40 -3.36 -11.65
N GLY A 92 -14.44 -4.25 -11.95
CA GLY A 92 -13.50 -4.05 -13.05
C GLY A 92 -12.31 -3.14 -12.73
N THR A 93 -12.21 -2.63 -11.50
CA THR A 93 -11.18 -1.69 -11.09
C THR A 93 -10.37 -2.22 -9.91
N PHE A 94 -9.07 -2.12 -9.99
CA PHE A 94 -8.15 -2.31 -8.86
C PHE A 94 -7.99 -1.00 -8.12
N TYR A 95 -7.99 -1.08 -6.80
CA TYR A 95 -7.76 0.02 -5.87
C TYR A 95 -6.56 -0.32 -5.00
N VAL A 96 -5.58 0.55 -4.93
CA VAL A 96 -4.51 0.49 -3.93
C VAL A 96 -4.65 1.72 -3.06
N ILE A 97 -4.88 1.49 -1.77
CA ILE A 97 -4.86 2.53 -0.75
C ILE A 97 -3.56 2.41 0.05
N ASN A 98 -2.92 3.53 0.33
CA ASN A 98 -1.63 3.58 1.02
C ASN A 98 -1.50 4.84 1.87
N THR A 99 -0.57 4.82 2.81
CA THR A 99 -0.13 5.98 3.58
C THR A 99 1.23 6.46 3.11
N LEU A 100 1.33 7.72 2.71
CA LEU A 100 2.60 8.42 2.58
C LEU A 100 2.96 9.05 3.93
N VAL A 101 4.08 8.62 4.50
CA VAL A 101 4.66 9.20 5.71
C VAL A 101 5.82 10.10 5.33
N ALA A 102 5.63 11.42 5.46
CA ALA A 102 6.65 12.43 5.17
C ALA A 102 7.39 12.91 6.43
N GLY A 103 6.91 12.58 7.62
CA GLY A 103 7.52 12.93 8.90
C GLY A 103 6.68 12.50 10.10
N PRO A 104 7.14 12.73 11.34
CA PRO A 104 6.52 12.19 12.56
C PRO A 104 5.05 12.60 12.79
N LYS A 105 4.62 13.69 12.16
CA LYS A 105 3.23 14.20 12.23
C LYS A 105 2.65 14.50 10.85
N SER A 106 3.33 14.04 9.78
CA SER A 106 2.93 14.29 8.40
C SER A 106 2.74 12.96 7.71
N HIS A 107 1.54 12.42 7.81
CA HIS A 107 1.09 11.27 7.03
C HIS A 107 -0.21 11.61 6.32
N LYS A 108 -0.36 11.11 5.12
CA LYS A 108 -1.56 11.30 4.29
C LYS A 108 -1.91 9.99 3.62
N ASN A 109 -3.18 9.64 3.65
CA ASN A 109 -3.69 8.51 2.91
C ASN A 109 -4.13 8.91 1.51
N PHE A 110 -3.91 8.02 0.55
CA PHE A 110 -4.30 8.22 -0.84
C PHE A 110 -4.74 6.91 -1.48
N ILE A 111 -5.47 7.03 -2.58
CA ILE A 111 -5.88 5.91 -3.42
C ILE A 111 -5.34 6.12 -4.82
N VAL A 112 -4.82 5.06 -5.43
CA VAL A 112 -4.57 4.97 -6.87
C VAL A 112 -5.39 3.81 -7.45
N THR A 113 -5.83 3.95 -8.69
CA THR A 113 -6.69 2.97 -9.37
C THR A 113 -6.13 2.57 -10.73
N ALA A 114 -6.46 1.35 -11.16
CA ALA A 114 -6.17 0.86 -12.50
C ALA A 114 -7.19 -0.19 -12.92
N THR A 115 -7.49 -0.28 -14.20
CA THR A 115 -8.27 -1.39 -14.79
C THR A 115 -7.38 -2.58 -15.15
N ASN A 116 -6.08 -2.32 -15.40
CA ASN A 116 -5.06 -3.32 -15.61
C ASN A 116 -4.09 -3.30 -14.42
N PRO A 117 -3.91 -4.37 -13.66
CA PRO A 117 -3.04 -4.40 -12.48
C PRO A 117 -1.55 -4.17 -12.79
N ALA A 118 -1.13 -4.39 -14.05
CA ALA A 118 0.22 -4.04 -14.51
C ALA A 118 0.39 -2.52 -14.77
N GLY A 119 -0.71 -1.76 -14.70
CA GLY A 119 -0.74 -0.32 -14.96
C GLY A 119 -1.21 0.07 -16.38
N PRO A 120 -1.20 1.37 -16.72
CA PRO A 120 -0.81 2.46 -15.84
C PRO A 120 -1.81 2.68 -14.70
N TRP A 121 -1.31 3.01 -13.51
CA TRP A 121 -2.11 3.42 -12.37
C TRP A 121 -2.40 4.92 -12.44
N SER A 122 -3.51 5.35 -11.81
CA SER A 122 -3.90 6.77 -11.79
C SER A 122 -2.91 7.64 -11.01
N GLU A 123 -3.09 8.96 -11.11
CA GLU A 123 -2.54 9.88 -10.13
C GLU A 123 -3.20 9.65 -8.77
N PRO A 124 -2.52 9.94 -7.64
CA PRO A 124 -3.07 9.76 -6.31
C PRO A 124 -4.28 10.65 -6.03
N PHE A 125 -5.35 10.04 -5.57
CA PHE A 125 -6.46 10.74 -4.95
C PHE A 125 -6.23 10.82 -3.45
N TRP A 126 -5.92 12.02 -2.95
CA TRP A 126 -5.60 12.26 -1.55
C TRP A 126 -6.86 12.34 -0.69
N LEU A 127 -6.90 11.57 0.39
CA LEU A 127 -8.02 11.53 1.32
C LEU A 127 -7.85 12.58 2.42
N ALA A 128 -8.74 13.58 2.47
CA ALA A 128 -8.63 14.68 3.42
C ALA A 128 -8.92 14.23 4.87
N ASP A 129 -9.91 13.35 5.05
CA ASP A 129 -10.45 12.97 6.36
C ASP A 129 -10.23 11.48 6.69
N ALA A 130 -9.12 10.92 6.25
CA ALA A 130 -8.75 9.53 6.51
C ALA A 130 -7.51 9.48 7.44
N PRO A 131 -7.72 9.54 8.77
CA PRO A 131 -6.62 9.57 9.73
C PRO A 131 -5.95 8.22 9.90
N GLY A 132 -4.71 8.24 10.40
CA GLY A 132 -3.96 7.03 10.75
C GLY A 132 -3.11 6.49 9.61
N ILE A 133 -2.54 5.32 9.85
CA ILE A 133 -1.72 4.57 8.89
C ILE A 133 -2.34 3.19 8.66
N ASP A 134 -1.76 2.39 7.77
CA ASP A 134 -2.15 1.02 7.43
C ASP A 134 -3.63 0.93 7.01
N PRO A 135 -4.03 1.71 5.99
CA PRO A 135 -5.42 1.82 5.60
C PRO A 135 -5.91 0.58 4.87
N SER A 136 -7.21 0.31 5.01
CA SER A 136 -7.90 -0.70 4.23
C SER A 136 -9.25 -0.22 3.73
N LEU A 137 -9.73 -0.81 2.64
CA LEU A 137 -11.06 -0.57 2.06
C LEU A 137 -11.90 -1.84 2.10
N LEU A 138 -13.18 -1.69 2.39
CA LEU A 138 -14.20 -2.70 2.20
C LEU A 138 -15.31 -2.11 1.32
N PHE A 139 -15.59 -2.77 0.19
CA PHE A 139 -16.72 -2.48 -0.68
C PHE A 139 -17.91 -3.33 -0.21
N ASP A 140 -18.97 -2.66 0.23
CA ASP A 140 -20.19 -3.28 0.75
C ASP A 140 -21.17 -3.58 -0.40
N GLU A 141 -22.02 -4.57 -0.20
CA GLU A 141 -23.09 -4.94 -1.14
C GLU A 141 -24.11 -3.80 -1.37
N ASP A 142 -24.24 -2.89 -0.40
CA ASP A 142 -25.09 -1.69 -0.49
C ASP A 142 -24.45 -0.55 -1.32
N GLY A 143 -23.28 -0.77 -1.94
CA GLY A 143 -22.55 0.25 -2.70
C GLY A 143 -21.78 1.25 -1.85
N ARG A 144 -21.68 1.03 -0.54
CA ARG A 144 -20.85 1.84 0.35
C ARG A 144 -19.41 1.35 0.36
N VAL A 145 -18.47 2.28 0.55
CA VAL A 145 -17.06 1.97 0.74
C VAL A 145 -16.65 2.37 2.15
N TRP A 146 -16.21 1.38 2.91
CA TRP A 146 -15.75 1.58 4.28
C TRP A 146 -14.23 1.73 4.30
N TYR A 147 -13.78 2.76 5.01
CA TYR A 147 -12.37 2.99 5.31
C TYR A 147 -12.05 2.50 6.73
N THR A 148 -10.93 1.80 6.88
CA THR A 148 -10.34 1.47 8.18
C THR A 148 -8.88 1.89 8.19
N GLY A 149 -8.43 2.40 9.32
CA GLY A 149 -7.05 2.76 9.58
C GLY A 149 -6.81 2.80 11.08
N ASN A 150 -5.56 2.74 11.50
CA ASN A 150 -5.23 2.91 12.91
C ASN A 150 -5.02 4.39 13.24
N ARG A 151 -5.21 4.75 14.49
CA ARG A 151 -4.85 6.06 15.03
C ARG A 151 -4.29 5.93 16.43
N ILE A 152 -3.41 6.84 16.79
CA ILE A 152 -3.01 6.99 18.20
C ILE A 152 -4.17 7.69 18.91
N PRO A 153 -4.72 7.12 19.99
CA PRO A 153 -5.78 7.79 20.75
C PRO A 153 -5.26 9.09 21.34
N PRO A 154 -6.12 10.11 21.49
CA PRO A 154 -5.78 11.30 22.26
C PRO A 154 -5.30 10.95 23.67
N ALA A 155 -4.41 11.77 24.24
CA ALA A 155 -3.89 11.54 25.57
C ALA A 155 -5.05 11.47 26.59
N GLY A 156 -5.16 10.35 27.32
CA GLY A 156 -6.23 10.08 28.28
C GLY A 156 -7.39 9.23 27.75
N GLU A 157 -7.48 8.95 26.46
CA GLU A 157 -8.40 7.95 25.93
C GLU A 157 -7.76 6.56 25.99
N GLN A 158 -8.49 5.59 26.59
CA GLN A 158 -8.15 4.17 26.51
C GLN A 158 -9.23 3.49 25.65
N PHE A 159 -8.80 2.68 24.71
CA PHE A 159 -9.75 1.79 24.01
C PHE A 159 -10.14 0.65 24.99
N ALA A 160 -11.44 0.49 25.18
CA ALA A 160 -12.01 -0.61 25.94
C ALA A 160 -12.03 -1.89 25.10
#